data_0d6f798e07d6eb4da15f99b9f0dbf245
#
_entry.id   0d6f798e07d6eb4da15f99b9f0dbf245
#
_cell.length_a   1.000
_cell.length_b   1.000
_cell.length_c   1.000
_cell.angle_alpha   90.00
_cell.angle_beta   90.00
_cell.angle_gamma   90.00
#
_symmetry.space_group_name_H-M   'P 1'
#
loop_
_entity.id
_entity.type
_entity.pdbx_description
1 polymer ?
#
loop_
_entity_poly.entity_id
_entity_poly.type
_entity_poly.pdbx_seq_one_letter_code
_entity_poly.pdbx_strand_id
1 'polypeptide(L)'
;MGIPPVIGRAGVRAQPWPVMAGRRLLNHRPGDATVERPCPPAHQGSGSIAMTEPATTTATPPLRPTVPAFTRLPARSLVAVEGEDALKFLDGLVSGDLDPVAEGRACYGALLTPQGKILHDLIVARAGENRLLVECATGLAADLIRRLTLYKLRAKVKIAPAAGLAVAVAFGPGVQSDGLHVEGDGNDVLQVPDPRGAGLGLRLWGPEAALEAFAADTGLTPVPEAAWHLHRIEAGVPEGPEDLPPEQGLALEHDLDRLNGVAFDKGCYVGQEVTTRSKFRGQVRKRLFVVDATDGAPLPAPGTPVMAGEREAGQLRSAIGPVGLALLRIDRTTEATDGSGPALTAQGLTITARPRADG
;
A
#
# COMPACT_ATOMS: atom_id res chain seq x y z
N MET A 1 27.45 -27.21 1.55
CA MET A 1 26.19 -26.55 1.76
C MET A 1 26.49 -25.06 1.81
N GLY A 2 26.29 -24.36 0.70
CA GLY A 2 26.63 -22.95 0.56
C GLY A 2 25.48 -22.08 1.03
N ILE A 3 25.78 -21.12 1.88
CA ILE A 3 24.88 -20.06 2.32
C ILE A 3 24.70 -19.11 1.13
N PRO A 4 23.45 -18.75 0.72
CA PRO A 4 23.25 -17.78 -0.33
C PRO A 4 23.76 -16.39 0.10
N PRO A 5 24.19 -15.54 -0.84
CA PRO A 5 24.78 -14.26 -0.52
C PRO A 5 23.75 -13.31 0.13
N VAL A 6 24.12 -12.78 1.29
CA VAL A 6 23.47 -11.63 1.92
C VAL A 6 23.65 -10.46 0.96
N ILE A 7 22.55 -9.89 0.47
CA ILE A 7 22.54 -8.62 -0.24
C ILE A 7 22.78 -7.55 0.81
N GLY A 8 24.01 -7.13 0.95
CA GLY A 8 24.42 -6.09 1.84
C GLY A 8 25.91 -6.07 2.07
N ARG A 9 26.62 -5.18 1.38
CA ARG A 9 27.74 -4.32 1.79
C ARG A 9 28.49 -3.78 0.56
N ALA A 10 28.09 -2.61 0.14
CA ALA A 10 29.05 -1.63 -0.38
C ALA A 10 28.59 -0.27 0.14
N GLY A 11 29.32 0.27 1.09
CA GLY A 11 29.08 1.61 1.58
C GLY A 11 29.33 2.64 0.48
N VAL A 12 28.24 3.12 -0.12
CA VAL A 12 28.26 4.23 -1.06
C VAL A 12 27.61 5.41 -0.34
N ARG A 13 28.38 6.49 -0.19
CA ARG A 13 27.87 7.78 0.29
C ARG A 13 26.75 8.22 -0.66
N ALA A 14 25.57 8.49 -0.11
CA ALA A 14 24.43 9.02 -0.82
C ALA A 14 24.83 10.29 -1.61
N GLN A 15 24.81 10.19 -2.93
CA GLN A 15 24.86 11.36 -3.80
C GLN A 15 23.42 11.90 -3.94
N PRO A 16 23.22 13.22 -3.91
CA PRO A 16 21.88 13.80 -4.10
C PRO A 16 21.40 13.56 -5.54
N TRP A 17 20.13 13.20 -5.66
CA TRP A 17 19.43 13.02 -6.93
C TRP A 17 19.54 14.26 -7.81
N PRO A 18 19.79 14.12 -9.13
CA PRO A 18 19.90 15.26 -10.03
C PRO A 18 18.55 15.98 -10.17
N VAL A 19 18.56 17.28 -9.96
CA VAL A 19 17.43 18.18 -10.26
C VAL A 19 17.31 18.27 -11.77
N MET A 20 16.29 17.70 -12.37
CA MET A 20 15.99 17.87 -13.80
C MET A 20 15.57 19.30 -14.06
N ALA A 21 16.44 20.07 -14.70
CA ALA A 21 16.14 21.40 -15.25
C ALA A 21 15.15 21.26 -16.41
N GLY A 22 14.03 21.98 -16.32
CA GLY A 22 12.96 21.96 -17.31
C GLY A 22 13.43 22.27 -18.73
N ARG A 23 13.22 21.36 -19.66
CA ARG A 23 13.30 21.62 -21.10
C ARG A 23 12.03 22.32 -21.55
N ARG A 24 12.21 23.49 -22.19
CA ARG A 24 11.17 24.29 -22.86
C ARG A 24 10.51 23.45 -23.96
N LEU A 25 9.20 23.37 -23.93
CA LEU A 25 8.39 22.88 -25.05
C LEU A 25 8.37 23.95 -26.17
N LEU A 26 8.83 23.55 -27.35
CA LEU A 26 8.66 24.32 -28.58
C LEU A 26 7.25 24.14 -29.13
N ASN A 27 6.58 25.26 -29.34
CA ASN A 27 5.29 25.36 -30.01
C ASN A 27 5.34 24.83 -31.45
N HIS A 28 4.45 23.90 -31.80
CA HIS A 28 4.09 23.64 -33.18
C HIS A 28 2.59 23.91 -33.39
N ARG A 29 2.28 24.80 -34.34
CA ARG A 29 0.93 25.12 -34.81
C ARG A 29 0.41 24.03 -35.76
N PRO A 30 -0.91 23.80 -35.81
CA PRO A 30 -1.50 22.86 -36.75
C PRO A 30 -1.70 23.47 -38.12
N GLY A 31 -1.46 22.69 -39.17
CA GLY A 31 -1.80 22.99 -40.55
C GLY A 31 -2.55 21.79 -41.15
N ASP A 32 -3.69 22.11 -41.74
CA ASP A 32 -4.62 21.23 -42.45
C ASP A 32 -3.98 20.43 -43.59
N ALA A 33 -4.44 19.18 -43.79
CA ALA A 33 -4.76 18.65 -45.12
C ALA A 33 -5.45 17.26 -45.02
N THR A 34 -6.70 17.23 -45.32
CA THR A 34 -7.51 16.07 -45.71
C THR A 34 -7.02 15.48 -47.02
N VAL A 35 -6.71 14.16 -47.04
CA VAL A 35 -6.65 13.36 -48.28
C VAL A 35 -7.32 12.04 -48.05
N GLU A 36 -8.48 11.92 -48.67
CA GLU A 36 -9.21 10.64 -48.84
C GLU A 36 -8.44 9.73 -49.80
N ARG A 37 -8.33 8.46 -49.51
CA ARG A 37 -7.97 7.40 -50.47
C ARG A 37 -8.94 6.24 -50.42
N PRO A 38 -9.37 5.69 -51.58
CA PRO A 38 -10.41 4.73 -51.68
C PRO A 38 -9.96 3.29 -51.43
N CYS A 39 -10.92 2.49 -51.00
CA CYS A 39 -10.82 1.07 -50.65
C CYS A 39 -10.72 0.21 -51.94
N PRO A 40 -9.85 -0.80 -52.02
CA PRO A 40 -9.92 -1.80 -53.08
C PRO A 40 -10.77 -3.01 -52.68
N PRO A 41 -11.30 -3.77 -53.66
CA PRO A 41 -12.35 -4.79 -53.47
C PRO A 41 -11.82 -6.13 -52.98
N ALA A 42 -12.72 -6.88 -52.32
CA ALA A 42 -12.51 -8.19 -51.77
C ALA A 42 -12.23 -9.27 -52.81
N HIS A 43 -11.14 -10.02 -52.63
CA HIS A 43 -10.95 -11.33 -53.28
C HIS A 43 -11.31 -12.45 -52.30
N GLN A 44 -12.29 -13.23 -52.72
CA GLN A 44 -12.58 -14.54 -52.13
C GLN A 44 -11.54 -15.54 -52.57
N GLY A 45 -10.89 -16.17 -51.64
CA GLY A 45 -9.95 -17.30 -51.84
C GLY A 45 -10.11 -18.27 -50.68
N SER A 46 -10.85 -19.33 -50.88
CA SER A 46 -10.98 -20.48 -49.99
C SER A 46 -9.66 -21.28 -49.99
N GLY A 47 -9.03 -21.34 -48.84
CA GLY A 47 -7.86 -22.19 -48.58
C GLY A 47 -7.76 -22.51 -47.08
N SER A 48 -8.39 -23.65 -46.68
CA SER A 48 -8.30 -24.17 -45.33
C SER A 48 -6.88 -24.73 -45.12
N ILE A 49 -6.07 -24.03 -44.36
CA ILE A 49 -4.85 -24.59 -43.76
C ILE A 49 -5.07 -24.55 -42.25
N ALA A 50 -5.29 -25.75 -41.68
CA ALA A 50 -5.32 -25.96 -40.26
C ALA A 50 -3.93 -25.72 -39.70
N MET A 51 -3.65 -24.51 -39.21
CA MET A 51 -2.49 -24.24 -38.35
C MET A 51 -2.88 -24.60 -36.91
N THR A 52 -2.37 -25.76 -36.49
CA THR A 52 -2.38 -26.10 -35.05
C THR A 52 -1.42 -25.13 -34.34
N GLU A 53 -1.95 -24.08 -33.76
CA GLU A 53 -1.17 -23.28 -32.82
C GLU A 53 -0.85 -24.14 -31.59
N PRO A 54 0.43 -24.16 -31.13
CA PRO A 54 0.73 -24.74 -29.86
C PRO A 54 0.06 -23.85 -28.81
N ALA A 55 -0.94 -24.39 -28.11
CA ALA A 55 -1.52 -23.75 -26.92
C ALA A 55 -0.41 -23.62 -25.88
N THR A 56 0.24 -22.46 -25.86
CA THR A 56 1.08 -22.04 -24.73
C THR A 56 0.11 -21.81 -23.57
N THR A 57 -0.12 -22.85 -22.79
CA THR A 57 -0.81 -22.74 -21.51
C THR A 57 0.08 -21.89 -20.62
N THR A 58 -0.12 -20.58 -20.65
CA THR A 58 0.50 -19.67 -19.70
C THR A 58 -0.13 -19.96 -18.35
N ALA A 59 0.52 -20.79 -17.54
CA ALA A 59 0.08 -21.09 -16.19
C ALA A 59 -0.06 -19.74 -15.46
N THR A 60 -1.26 -19.46 -14.94
CA THR A 60 -1.48 -18.26 -14.10
C THR A 60 -0.50 -18.33 -12.92
N PRO A 61 0.35 -17.30 -12.72
CA PRO A 61 1.31 -17.32 -11.62
C PRO A 61 0.60 -17.51 -10.28
N PRO A 62 1.19 -18.24 -9.34
CA PRO A 62 0.56 -18.53 -8.05
C PRO A 62 0.36 -17.23 -7.26
N LEU A 63 -0.80 -17.06 -6.65
CA LEU A 63 -1.09 -15.91 -5.78
C LEU A 63 -0.28 -15.95 -4.46
N ARG A 64 0.22 -17.11 -4.05
CA ARG A 64 1.17 -17.27 -2.93
C ARG A 64 2.54 -17.62 -3.51
N PRO A 65 3.44 -16.65 -3.64
CA PRO A 65 4.77 -16.90 -4.19
C PRO A 65 5.60 -17.78 -3.25
N THR A 66 6.32 -18.75 -3.82
CA THR A 66 7.26 -19.62 -3.11
C THR A 66 8.71 -19.15 -3.22
N VAL A 67 8.94 -18.08 -3.95
CA VAL A 67 10.23 -17.42 -4.20
C VAL A 67 10.05 -15.91 -4.04
N PRO A 68 11.14 -15.13 -3.95
CA PRO A 68 11.05 -13.66 -3.91
C PRO A 68 10.24 -13.13 -5.10
N ALA A 69 9.23 -12.34 -4.82
CA ALA A 69 8.26 -11.86 -5.79
C ALA A 69 8.29 -10.33 -5.92
N PHE A 70 7.87 -9.83 -7.08
CA PHE A 70 7.77 -8.42 -7.42
C PHE A 70 6.42 -8.13 -8.07
N THR A 71 5.82 -7.01 -7.70
CA THR A 71 4.70 -6.45 -8.44
C THR A 71 4.64 -4.93 -8.30
N ARG A 72 4.09 -4.28 -9.32
CA ARG A 72 3.81 -2.83 -9.27
C ARG A 72 2.50 -2.58 -8.56
N LEU A 73 2.39 -1.39 -7.93
CA LEU A 73 1.20 -0.93 -7.24
C LEU A 73 0.67 0.36 -7.88
N PRO A 74 -0.05 0.32 -9.00
CA PRO A 74 -0.55 1.50 -9.68
C PRO A 74 -1.59 2.28 -8.86
N ALA A 75 -2.24 1.61 -7.91
CA ALA A 75 -3.15 2.25 -6.96
C ALA A 75 -2.43 3.08 -5.87
N ARG A 76 -1.09 2.99 -5.79
CA ARG A 76 -0.25 3.79 -4.88
C ARG A 76 0.59 4.79 -5.66
N SER A 77 0.79 5.97 -5.08
CA SER A 77 1.61 7.05 -5.68
C SER A 77 2.41 7.79 -4.62
N LEU A 78 3.32 8.64 -5.05
CA LEU A 78 4.25 9.35 -4.20
C LEU A 78 4.02 10.86 -4.26
N VAL A 79 4.02 11.48 -3.10
CA VAL A 79 4.03 12.93 -2.91
C VAL A 79 5.38 13.32 -2.33
N ALA A 80 6.05 14.31 -2.94
CA ALA A 80 7.28 14.89 -2.43
C ALA A 80 6.97 16.05 -1.48
N VAL A 81 7.62 16.04 -0.32
CA VAL A 81 7.64 17.14 0.65
C VAL A 81 9.09 17.58 0.80
N GLU A 82 9.41 18.76 0.28
CA GLU A 82 10.78 19.27 0.16
C GLU A 82 10.94 20.55 0.95
N GLY A 83 12.04 20.72 1.66
CA GLY A 83 12.38 21.91 2.42
C GLY A 83 12.97 21.63 3.79
N GLU A 84 13.59 22.64 4.41
CA GLU A 84 14.28 22.52 5.69
C GLU A 84 13.34 22.12 6.84
N ASP A 85 12.05 22.47 6.73
CA ASP A 85 11.03 22.14 7.74
C ASP A 85 10.28 20.84 7.44
N ALA A 86 10.61 20.08 6.38
CA ALA A 86 9.79 18.98 5.88
C ALA A 86 9.49 17.92 6.95
N LEU A 87 10.49 17.46 7.69
CA LEU A 87 10.32 16.45 8.73
C LEU A 87 9.43 16.95 9.87
N LYS A 88 9.76 18.12 10.44
CA LYS A 88 9.02 18.74 11.53
C LYS A 88 7.58 19.06 11.15
N PHE A 89 7.37 19.49 9.89
CA PHE A 89 6.04 19.79 9.36
C PHE A 89 5.16 18.54 9.31
N LEU A 90 5.67 17.44 8.75
CA LEU A 90 4.92 16.17 8.68
C LEU A 90 4.72 15.57 10.07
N ASP A 91 5.71 15.66 10.97
CA ASP A 91 5.60 15.11 12.31
C ASP A 91 4.44 15.69 13.11
N GLY A 92 4.12 16.97 12.94
CA GLY A 92 2.96 17.62 13.56
C GLY A 92 1.60 17.22 12.93
N LEU A 93 1.57 16.44 11.85
CA LEU A 93 0.35 16.12 11.12
C LEU A 93 0.05 14.61 11.07
N VAL A 94 1.08 13.77 10.95
CA VAL A 94 0.96 12.32 10.79
C VAL A 94 0.87 11.65 12.15
N SER A 95 0.03 10.65 12.31
CA SER A 95 -0.17 9.94 13.58
C SER A 95 1.02 9.06 14.00
N GLY A 96 1.82 8.57 13.07
CA GLY A 96 3.02 7.78 13.32
C GLY A 96 4.21 8.62 13.81
N ASP A 97 5.20 7.97 14.39
CA ASP A 97 6.46 8.58 14.82
C ASP A 97 7.39 8.78 13.63
N LEU A 98 7.83 10.01 13.38
CA LEU A 98 8.73 10.36 12.27
C LEU A 98 10.21 10.46 12.70
N ASP A 99 10.56 10.28 13.97
CA ASP A 99 11.95 10.21 14.42
C ASP A 99 12.76 9.13 13.68
N PRO A 100 12.21 7.90 13.45
CA PRO A 100 12.90 6.89 12.65
C PRO A 100 13.28 7.33 11.25
N VAL A 101 12.51 8.26 10.65
CA VAL A 101 12.80 8.78 9.29
C VAL A 101 14.04 9.67 9.29
N ALA A 102 14.31 10.38 10.39
CA ALA A 102 15.57 11.12 10.56
C ALA A 102 16.78 10.19 10.58
N GLU A 103 16.63 8.98 11.10
CA GLU A 103 17.64 7.93 11.19
C GLU A 103 17.75 7.06 9.93
N GLY A 104 17.03 7.38 8.85
CA GLY A 104 17.08 6.62 7.60
C GLY A 104 16.16 5.38 7.57
N ARG A 105 15.17 5.31 8.47
CA ARG A 105 14.12 4.29 8.45
C ARG A 105 12.84 4.85 7.82
N ALA A 106 11.85 4.01 7.59
CA ALA A 106 10.52 4.44 7.17
C ALA A 106 9.55 4.52 8.36
N CYS A 107 8.51 5.34 8.21
CA CYS A 107 7.40 5.44 9.15
C CYS A 107 6.09 5.14 8.45
N TYR A 108 5.21 4.40 9.12
CA TYR A 108 3.79 4.31 8.78
C TYR A 108 2.98 5.25 9.66
N GLY A 109 1.92 5.80 9.13
CA GLY A 109 1.00 6.64 9.87
C GLY A 109 -0.21 7.03 9.05
N ALA A 110 -1.05 7.86 9.63
CA ALA A 110 -2.22 8.40 8.97
C ALA A 110 -2.33 9.91 9.16
N LEU A 111 -2.84 10.61 8.15
CA LEU A 111 -3.42 11.92 8.33
C LEU A 111 -4.84 11.73 8.87
N LEU A 112 -5.15 12.34 10.00
CA LEU A 112 -6.44 12.20 10.67
C LEU A 112 -7.26 13.49 10.62
N THR A 113 -8.59 13.37 10.79
CA THR A 113 -9.42 14.50 11.14
C THR A 113 -9.21 14.88 12.61
N PRO A 114 -9.62 16.10 13.06
CA PRO A 114 -9.61 16.45 14.48
C PRO A 114 -10.40 15.47 15.37
N GLN A 115 -11.36 14.74 14.78
CA GLN A 115 -12.15 13.71 15.47
C GLN A 115 -11.46 12.32 15.46
N GLY A 116 -10.21 12.22 15.01
CA GLY A 116 -9.41 10.99 14.97
C GLY A 116 -9.81 9.98 13.90
N LYS A 117 -10.60 10.39 12.90
CA LYS A 117 -10.94 9.54 11.75
C LYS A 117 -9.83 9.59 10.70
N ILE A 118 -9.56 8.43 10.08
CA ILE A 118 -8.55 8.31 9.03
C ILE A 118 -8.97 9.08 7.78
N LEU A 119 -8.07 9.88 7.23
CA LEU A 119 -8.20 10.54 5.93
C LEU A 119 -7.32 9.85 4.89
N HIS A 120 -6.05 9.62 5.22
CA HIS A 120 -5.06 8.99 4.38
C HIS A 120 -4.18 8.06 5.22
N ASP A 121 -3.85 6.89 4.71
CA ASP A 121 -2.77 6.05 5.19
C ASP A 121 -1.49 6.40 4.43
N LEU A 122 -0.37 6.50 5.13
CA LEU A 122 0.87 7.06 4.61
C LEU A 122 2.07 6.20 5.01
N ILE A 123 2.99 5.97 4.06
CA ILE A 123 4.35 5.53 4.36
C ILE A 123 5.28 6.68 4.03
N VAL A 124 6.11 7.08 4.98
CA VAL A 124 7.03 8.22 4.85
C VAL A 124 8.46 7.72 4.92
N ALA A 125 9.29 8.12 3.98
CA ALA A 125 10.71 7.83 4.00
C ALA A 125 11.53 9.01 3.46
N ARG A 126 12.80 9.07 3.86
CA ARG A 126 13.75 10.08 3.41
C ARG A 126 14.33 9.70 2.05
N ALA A 127 14.27 10.62 1.10
CA ALA A 127 14.84 10.46 -0.25
C ALA A 127 15.90 11.54 -0.57
N GLY A 128 16.45 12.19 0.43
CA GLY A 128 17.48 13.23 0.34
C GLY A 128 17.55 14.07 1.59
N GLU A 129 18.51 14.97 1.68
CA GLU A 129 18.77 15.76 2.90
C GLU A 129 17.51 16.51 3.39
N ASN A 130 16.83 17.21 2.47
CA ASN A 130 15.62 18.00 2.75
C ASN A 130 14.42 17.53 1.91
N ARG A 131 14.38 16.24 1.57
CA ARG A 131 13.33 15.64 0.75
C ARG A 131 12.79 14.39 1.39
N LEU A 132 11.49 14.38 1.64
CA LEU A 132 10.71 13.22 2.05
C LEU A 132 9.79 12.80 0.90
N LEU A 133 9.64 11.49 0.73
CA LEU A 133 8.60 10.92 -0.11
C LEU A 133 7.52 10.34 0.79
N VAL A 134 6.30 10.57 0.41
CA VAL A 134 5.09 10.13 1.12
C VAL A 134 4.28 9.28 0.16
N GLU A 135 4.24 7.97 0.39
CA GLU A 135 3.38 7.06 -0.35
C GLU A 135 1.95 7.17 0.18
N CYS A 136 0.99 7.25 -0.74
CA CYS A 136 -0.44 7.31 -0.47
C CYS A 136 -1.25 6.66 -1.58
N ALA A 137 -2.57 6.50 -1.39
CA ALA A 137 -3.47 6.05 -2.45
C ALA A 137 -3.50 7.06 -3.61
N THR A 138 -3.32 6.57 -4.85
CA THR A 138 -3.26 7.40 -6.07
C THR A 138 -4.48 8.29 -6.22
N GLY A 139 -5.68 7.73 -6.03
CA GLY A 139 -6.94 8.48 -6.12
C GLY A 139 -7.12 9.56 -5.06
N LEU A 140 -6.32 9.55 -3.99
CA LEU A 140 -6.39 10.52 -2.90
C LEU A 140 -5.17 11.47 -2.85
N ALA A 141 -4.19 11.33 -3.73
CA ALA A 141 -2.96 12.11 -3.70
C ALA A 141 -3.20 13.63 -3.86
N ALA A 142 -4.13 14.02 -4.73
CA ALA A 142 -4.49 15.43 -4.90
C ALA A 142 -5.13 16.02 -3.64
N ASP A 143 -5.99 15.27 -2.95
CA ASP A 143 -6.58 15.68 -1.67
C ASP A 143 -5.52 15.77 -0.56
N LEU A 144 -4.60 14.82 -0.50
CA LEU A 144 -3.47 14.87 0.44
C LEU A 144 -2.64 16.15 0.23
N ILE A 145 -2.22 16.44 -1.01
CA ILE A 145 -1.46 17.65 -1.35
C ILE A 145 -2.22 18.91 -0.93
N ARG A 146 -3.51 18.97 -1.24
CA ARG A 146 -4.37 20.10 -0.87
C ARG A 146 -4.42 20.28 0.67
N ARG A 147 -4.64 19.20 1.42
CA ARG A 147 -4.70 19.24 2.89
C ARG A 147 -3.37 19.65 3.50
N LEU A 148 -2.27 19.04 3.10
CA LEU A 148 -0.93 19.41 3.56
C LEU A 148 -0.62 20.88 3.24
N THR A 149 -1.03 21.38 2.07
CA THR A 149 -0.84 22.80 1.69
C THR A 149 -1.62 23.75 2.60
N LEU A 150 -2.81 23.39 3.06
CA LEU A 150 -3.58 24.18 4.03
C LEU A 150 -2.88 24.29 5.39
N TYR A 151 -2.21 23.23 5.84
CA TYR A 151 -1.45 23.22 7.10
C TYR A 151 -0.06 23.85 6.98
N LYS A 152 0.43 24.12 5.78
CA LYS A 152 1.79 24.62 5.55
C LYS A 152 2.09 25.93 6.25
N LEU A 153 1.13 26.87 6.28
CA LEU A 153 1.25 28.21 6.90
C LEU A 153 2.61 28.89 6.59
N ARG A 154 3.51 28.92 7.61
CA ARG A 154 4.85 29.52 7.52
C ARG A 154 5.97 28.52 7.35
N ALA A 155 5.68 27.20 7.31
CA ALA A 155 6.68 26.17 7.14
C ALA A 155 7.37 26.28 5.78
N LYS A 156 8.68 26.18 5.76
CA LYS A 156 9.49 26.24 4.55
C LYS A 156 9.52 24.89 3.85
N VAL A 157 8.37 24.53 3.30
CA VAL A 157 8.18 23.26 2.57
C VAL A 157 7.54 23.51 1.20
N LYS A 158 7.84 22.69 0.25
CA LYS A 158 7.17 22.55 -1.04
C LYS A 158 6.54 21.18 -1.12
N ILE A 159 5.27 21.10 -1.50
CA ILE A 159 4.49 19.85 -1.57
C ILE A 159 4.04 19.71 -3.02
N ALA A 160 4.37 18.60 -3.65
CA ALA A 160 4.03 18.34 -5.05
C ALA A 160 3.94 16.82 -5.33
N PRO A 161 3.25 16.38 -6.39
CA PRO A 161 3.39 15.01 -6.86
C PRO A 161 4.87 14.69 -7.16
N ALA A 162 5.34 13.52 -6.78
CA ALA A 162 6.67 13.03 -7.15
C ALA A 162 6.62 12.48 -8.59
N ALA A 163 6.51 13.38 -9.55
CA ALA A 163 6.32 13.03 -10.96
C ALA A 163 7.43 12.11 -11.49
N GLY A 164 7.06 11.11 -12.28
CA GLY A 164 7.98 10.15 -12.86
C GLY A 164 8.38 9.01 -11.93
N LEU A 165 7.94 9.02 -10.66
CA LEU A 165 8.14 7.92 -9.74
C LEU A 165 6.88 7.05 -9.63
N ALA A 166 7.08 5.76 -9.52
CA ALA A 166 6.06 4.75 -9.29
C ALA A 166 6.37 3.96 -8.02
N VAL A 167 5.41 3.15 -7.59
CA VAL A 167 5.50 2.26 -6.43
C VAL A 167 5.44 0.81 -6.90
N ALA A 168 6.34 0.00 -6.38
CA ALA A 168 6.31 -1.46 -6.50
C ALA A 168 6.61 -2.08 -5.13
N VAL A 169 6.48 -3.40 -5.03
CA VAL A 169 6.82 -4.17 -3.84
C VAL A 169 7.66 -5.38 -4.20
N ALA A 170 8.64 -5.70 -3.33
CA ALA A 170 9.31 -6.98 -3.28
C ALA A 170 8.88 -7.69 -1.99
N PHE A 171 8.39 -8.94 -2.09
CA PHE A 171 7.82 -9.67 -0.96
C PHE A 171 7.94 -11.19 -1.12
N GLY A 172 7.56 -11.91 -0.08
CA GLY A 172 7.60 -13.37 -0.08
C GLY A 172 8.91 -13.96 0.46
N PRO A 173 9.10 -15.28 0.34
CA PRO A 173 10.26 -15.97 0.93
C PRO A 173 11.60 -15.40 0.44
N GLY A 174 12.50 -15.13 1.40
CA GLY A 174 13.84 -14.62 1.12
C GLY A 174 13.95 -13.10 0.99
N VAL A 175 12.82 -12.36 0.96
CA VAL A 175 12.86 -10.90 1.06
C VAL A 175 12.83 -10.51 2.54
N GLN A 176 13.92 -9.89 2.99
CA GLN A 176 14.04 -9.41 4.38
C GLN A 176 13.88 -7.90 4.41
N SER A 177 13.18 -7.41 5.42
CA SER A 177 12.97 -5.97 5.66
C SER A 177 13.32 -5.54 7.08
N ASP A 178 13.53 -6.49 7.98
CA ASP A 178 13.70 -6.21 9.41
C ASP A 178 15.07 -5.58 9.69
N GLY A 179 15.05 -4.47 10.41
CA GLY A 179 16.25 -3.75 10.80
C GLY A 179 17.01 -3.08 9.65
N LEU A 180 16.46 -3.09 8.43
CA LEU A 180 17.04 -2.40 7.29
C LEU A 180 16.72 -0.90 7.32
N HIS A 181 17.68 -0.12 6.81
CA HIS A 181 17.49 1.30 6.52
C HIS A 181 16.94 1.48 5.10
N VAL A 182 16.41 2.67 4.84
CA VAL A 182 16.04 3.09 3.49
C VAL A 182 17.33 3.28 2.68
N GLU A 183 17.45 2.56 1.59
CA GLU A 183 18.64 2.56 0.73
C GLU A 183 18.27 2.86 -0.72
N GLY A 184 19.13 3.64 -1.39
CA GLY A 184 19.10 3.76 -2.86
C GLY A 184 20.08 2.77 -3.47
N ASP A 185 19.70 2.15 -4.57
CA ASP A 185 20.55 1.20 -5.31
C ASP A 185 21.59 1.87 -6.21
N GLY A 186 21.59 3.21 -6.25
CA GLY A 186 22.41 4.00 -7.17
C GLY A 186 21.86 4.09 -8.59
N ASN A 187 20.77 3.37 -8.90
CA ASN A 187 20.08 3.33 -10.19
C ASN A 187 18.65 3.88 -10.12
N ASP A 188 18.43 4.85 -9.25
CA ASP A 188 17.15 5.55 -9.07
C ASP A 188 16.04 4.74 -8.36
N VAL A 189 16.29 3.59 -7.77
CA VAL A 189 15.35 2.84 -6.94
C VAL A 189 15.66 3.04 -5.45
N LEU A 190 14.66 3.54 -4.71
CA LEU A 190 14.70 3.61 -3.26
C LEU A 190 14.03 2.38 -2.67
N GLN A 191 14.79 1.60 -1.92
CA GLN A 191 14.33 0.42 -1.20
C GLN A 191 13.88 0.85 0.20
N VAL A 192 12.60 0.71 0.48
CA VAL A 192 11.97 1.17 1.72
C VAL A 192 11.40 -0.04 2.45
N PRO A 193 11.99 -0.47 3.57
CA PRO A 193 11.41 -1.52 4.41
C PRO A 193 9.98 -1.16 4.80
N ASP A 194 9.03 -2.11 4.64
CA ASP A 194 7.63 -1.81 4.98
C ASP A 194 7.50 -1.63 6.51
N PRO A 195 7.18 -0.43 7.01
CA PRO A 195 7.20 -0.14 8.44
C PRO A 195 6.01 -0.75 9.20
N ARG A 196 5.05 -1.36 8.52
CA ARG A 196 3.82 -1.91 9.11
C ARG A 196 4.02 -3.28 9.75
N GLY A 197 5.13 -3.95 9.49
CA GLY A 197 5.48 -5.20 10.16
C GLY A 197 6.50 -6.04 9.41
N ALA A 198 7.15 -6.90 10.18
CA ALA A 198 8.08 -7.90 9.66
C ALA A 198 7.39 -8.82 8.65
N GLY A 199 8.11 -9.23 7.62
CA GLY A 199 7.62 -10.16 6.61
C GLY A 199 6.78 -9.53 5.48
N LEU A 200 6.48 -8.22 5.54
CA LEU A 200 5.82 -7.52 4.43
C LEU A 200 6.78 -7.21 3.27
N GLY A 201 8.09 -7.27 3.49
CA GLY A 201 9.09 -7.04 2.47
C GLY A 201 9.44 -5.57 2.26
N LEU A 202 9.72 -5.18 1.03
CA LEU A 202 10.22 -3.86 0.67
C LEU A 202 9.24 -3.14 -0.25
N ARG A 203 9.01 -1.86 0.02
CA ARG A 203 8.51 -0.91 -0.96
C ARG A 203 9.66 -0.48 -1.86
N LEU A 204 9.43 -0.44 -3.15
CA LEU A 204 10.38 0.00 -4.15
C LEU A 204 9.83 1.26 -4.82
N TRP A 205 10.54 2.38 -4.67
CA TRP A 205 10.12 3.67 -5.20
C TRP A 205 11.11 4.17 -6.24
N GLY A 206 10.66 4.40 -7.46
CA GLY A 206 11.54 4.84 -8.54
C GLY A 206 10.82 4.99 -9.87
N PRO A 207 11.54 5.40 -10.93
CA PRO A 207 11.00 5.35 -12.28
C PRO A 207 10.60 3.94 -12.69
N GLU A 208 9.50 3.78 -13.44
CA GLU A 208 9.00 2.44 -13.83
C GLU A 208 10.06 1.55 -14.47
N ALA A 209 10.84 2.09 -15.40
CA ALA A 209 11.90 1.34 -16.07
C ALA A 209 13.01 0.90 -15.10
N ALA A 210 13.34 1.72 -14.09
CA ALA A 210 14.33 1.36 -13.08
C ALA A 210 13.79 0.26 -12.15
N LEU A 211 12.51 0.29 -11.79
CA LEU A 211 11.87 -0.75 -10.98
C LEU A 211 11.89 -2.11 -11.69
N GLU A 212 11.60 -2.15 -12.99
CA GLU A 212 11.64 -3.38 -13.78
C GLU A 212 13.08 -3.92 -13.92
N ALA A 213 14.05 -3.03 -14.18
CA ALA A 213 15.46 -3.39 -14.23
C ALA A 213 15.93 -3.96 -12.87
N PHE A 214 15.59 -3.28 -11.77
CA PHE A 214 15.91 -3.76 -10.40
C PHE A 214 15.36 -5.16 -10.14
N ALA A 215 14.10 -5.42 -10.52
CA ALA A 215 13.49 -6.73 -10.33
C ALA A 215 14.21 -7.82 -11.13
N ALA A 216 14.60 -7.52 -12.38
CA ALA A 216 15.35 -8.46 -13.22
C ALA A 216 16.75 -8.74 -12.66
N ASP A 217 17.49 -7.69 -12.27
CA ASP A 217 18.88 -7.78 -11.79
C ASP A 217 18.97 -8.51 -10.43
N THR A 218 17.93 -8.36 -9.58
CA THR A 218 17.88 -9.03 -8.27
C THR A 218 17.19 -10.39 -8.30
N GLY A 219 16.70 -10.84 -9.46
CA GLY A 219 16.06 -12.15 -9.63
C GLY A 219 14.68 -12.25 -8.99
N LEU A 220 13.99 -11.12 -8.77
CA LEU A 220 12.61 -11.10 -8.29
C LEU A 220 11.66 -11.62 -9.38
N THR A 221 10.74 -12.49 -9.01
CA THR A 221 9.75 -13.05 -9.93
C THR A 221 8.54 -12.15 -10.07
N PRO A 222 8.21 -11.65 -11.26
CA PRO A 222 6.99 -10.88 -11.47
C PRO A 222 5.74 -11.71 -11.18
N VAL A 223 4.81 -11.14 -10.38
CA VAL A 223 3.53 -11.76 -10.02
C VAL A 223 2.39 -10.75 -10.19
N PRO A 224 1.13 -11.21 -10.32
CA PRO A 224 -0.02 -10.32 -10.33
C PRO A 224 -0.14 -9.51 -9.03
N GLU A 225 -0.67 -8.27 -9.10
CA GLU A 225 -0.92 -7.41 -7.94
C GLU A 225 -1.78 -8.10 -6.87
N ALA A 226 -2.71 -8.97 -7.28
CA ALA A 226 -3.52 -9.78 -6.39
C ALA A 226 -2.69 -10.67 -5.44
N ALA A 227 -1.49 -11.07 -5.82
CA ALA A 227 -0.58 -11.83 -4.96
C ALA A 227 -0.08 -10.98 -3.78
N TRP A 228 0.24 -9.72 -4.01
CA TRP A 228 0.57 -8.77 -2.95
C TRP A 228 -0.65 -8.50 -2.05
N HIS A 229 -1.82 -8.27 -2.64
CA HIS A 229 -3.02 -8.04 -1.85
C HIS A 229 -3.38 -9.24 -0.99
N LEU A 230 -3.23 -10.47 -1.49
CA LEU A 230 -3.42 -11.66 -0.66
C LEU A 230 -2.40 -11.71 0.48
N HIS A 231 -1.11 -11.45 0.19
CA HIS A 231 -0.03 -11.45 1.18
C HIS A 231 -0.30 -10.46 2.34
N ARG A 232 -0.65 -9.19 2.01
CA ARG A 232 -0.96 -8.20 3.04
C ARG A 232 -2.24 -8.51 3.83
N ILE A 233 -3.27 -9.08 3.16
CA ILE A 233 -4.53 -9.48 3.79
C ILE A 233 -4.28 -10.60 4.80
N GLU A 234 -3.52 -11.64 4.44
CA GLU A 234 -3.15 -12.74 5.32
C GLU A 234 -2.35 -12.27 6.53
N ALA A 235 -1.52 -11.23 6.35
CA ALA A 235 -0.80 -10.56 7.43
C ALA A 235 -1.70 -9.61 8.27
N GLY A 236 -2.97 -9.42 7.91
CA GLY A 236 -3.88 -8.52 8.60
C GLY A 236 -3.56 -7.04 8.41
N VAL A 237 -2.98 -6.67 7.26
CA VAL A 237 -2.54 -5.30 6.97
C VAL A 237 -3.51 -4.59 6.02
N PRO A 238 -4.23 -3.56 6.50
CA PRO A 238 -5.13 -2.76 5.67
C PRO A 238 -4.37 -1.85 4.70
N GLU A 239 -5.04 -1.47 3.61
CA GLU A 239 -4.55 -0.48 2.67
C GLU A 239 -5.72 0.41 2.19
N GLY A 240 -5.51 1.73 2.20
CA GLY A 240 -6.54 2.67 1.77
C GLY A 240 -6.65 2.78 0.25
N PRO A 241 -7.82 3.22 -0.25
CA PRO A 241 -9.02 3.60 0.52
C PRO A 241 -9.98 2.46 0.82
N GLU A 242 -9.76 1.25 0.31
CA GLU A 242 -10.71 0.14 0.36
C GLU A 242 -10.90 -0.38 1.80
N ASP A 243 -9.80 -0.62 2.51
CA ASP A 243 -9.85 -1.05 3.91
C ASP A 243 -10.00 0.13 4.87
N LEU A 244 -9.53 1.30 4.48
CA LEU A 244 -9.44 2.53 5.26
C LEU A 244 -10.21 3.67 4.57
N PRO A 245 -11.54 3.54 4.39
CA PRO A 245 -12.31 4.57 3.69
C PRO A 245 -12.24 5.91 4.46
N PRO A 246 -11.95 7.02 3.76
CA PRO A 246 -11.80 8.33 4.40
C PRO A 246 -13.00 8.72 5.26
N GLU A 247 -12.72 9.25 6.45
CA GLU A 247 -13.70 9.74 7.44
C GLU A 247 -14.66 8.69 8.02
N GLN A 248 -14.45 7.39 7.75
CA GLN A 248 -15.38 6.35 8.21
C GLN A 248 -14.88 5.52 9.40
N GLY A 249 -13.58 5.53 9.69
CA GLY A 249 -13.03 4.71 10.76
C GLY A 249 -12.02 5.42 11.64
N LEU A 250 -11.88 4.95 12.87
CA LEU A 250 -10.87 5.41 13.81
C LEU A 250 -9.56 4.62 13.62
N ALA A 251 -8.42 5.26 13.85
CA ALA A 251 -7.12 4.64 13.68
C ALA A 251 -6.95 3.32 14.45
N LEU A 252 -7.42 3.28 15.71
CA LEU A 252 -7.31 2.09 16.55
C LEU A 252 -8.25 0.95 16.13
N GLU A 253 -9.40 1.26 15.54
CA GLU A 253 -10.31 0.23 15.02
C GLU A 253 -9.72 -0.52 13.82
N HIS A 254 -8.80 0.13 13.09
CA HIS A 254 -8.11 -0.45 11.93
C HIS A 254 -6.68 -0.92 12.26
N ASP A 255 -6.40 -1.16 13.53
CA ASP A 255 -5.12 -1.69 14.04
C ASP A 255 -3.88 -0.85 13.71
N LEU A 256 -4.03 0.46 13.41
CA LEU A 256 -2.89 1.31 13.13
C LEU A 256 -1.90 1.39 14.30
N ASP A 257 -2.40 1.26 15.54
CA ASP A 257 -1.56 1.18 16.74
C ASP A 257 -0.68 -0.09 16.80
N ARG A 258 -1.16 -1.20 16.22
CA ARG A 258 -0.43 -2.46 16.11
C ARG A 258 0.46 -2.53 14.86
N LEU A 259 0.29 -1.59 13.95
CA LEU A 259 1.02 -1.49 12.69
C LEU A 259 2.08 -0.37 12.73
N ASN A 260 2.49 0.08 13.93
CA ASN A 260 3.39 1.20 14.14
C ASN A 260 2.89 2.54 13.54
N GLY A 261 1.59 2.64 13.29
CA GLY A 261 0.98 3.80 12.62
C GLY A 261 0.45 4.88 13.58
N VAL A 262 0.57 4.68 14.90
CA VAL A 262 0.14 5.65 15.93
C VAL A 262 1.19 5.75 17.02
N ALA A 263 1.76 6.94 17.20
CA ALA A 263 2.61 7.28 18.32
C ALA A 263 1.78 7.92 19.44
N PHE A 264 1.99 7.48 20.69
CA PHE A 264 1.27 7.99 21.86
C PHE A 264 2.13 8.90 22.73
N ASP A 265 3.42 8.88 22.54
CA ASP A 265 4.48 9.52 23.32
C ASP A 265 5.20 10.66 22.59
N LYS A 266 4.89 10.87 21.30
CA LYS A 266 5.38 12.03 20.54
C LYS A 266 4.59 13.31 20.82
N GLY A 267 5.06 14.45 20.31
CA GLY A 267 4.38 15.73 20.33
C GLY A 267 2.96 15.72 19.75
N CYS A 268 2.26 16.86 19.80
CA CYS A 268 0.88 16.95 19.35
C CYS A 268 0.77 16.79 17.82
N TYR A 269 -0.21 16.00 17.38
CA TYR A 269 -0.64 15.89 15.98
C TYR A 269 -2.16 15.96 15.87
N VAL A 270 -2.67 16.19 14.67
CA VAL A 270 -4.12 16.33 14.42
C VAL A 270 -4.84 15.01 14.74
N GLY A 271 -5.88 15.04 15.57
CA GLY A 271 -6.69 13.88 15.96
C GLY A 271 -6.14 13.06 17.14
N GLN A 272 -4.98 13.44 17.73
CA GLN A 272 -4.35 12.73 18.83
C GLN A 272 -5.24 12.57 20.05
N GLU A 273 -5.97 13.61 20.45
CA GLU A 273 -6.79 13.59 21.66
C GLU A 273 -7.79 12.42 21.67
N VAL A 274 -8.54 12.25 20.57
CA VAL A 274 -9.52 11.17 20.44
C VAL A 274 -8.84 9.81 20.39
N THR A 275 -7.74 9.70 19.64
CA THR A 275 -6.98 8.47 19.50
C THR A 275 -6.41 8.01 20.85
N THR A 276 -5.78 8.91 21.59
CA THR A 276 -5.23 8.65 22.93
C THR A 276 -6.32 8.28 23.94
N ARG A 277 -7.44 9.04 23.93
CA ARG A 277 -8.59 8.74 24.79
C ARG A 277 -9.16 7.36 24.52
N SER A 278 -9.29 6.96 23.24
CA SER A 278 -9.81 5.65 22.86
C SER A 278 -8.92 4.50 23.36
N LYS A 279 -7.60 4.66 23.35
CA LYS A 279 -6.65 3.69 23.89
C LYS A 279 -6.79 3.53 25.40
N PHE A 280 -6.69 4.65 26.15
CA PHE A 280 -6.61 4.58 27.61
C PHE A 280 -7.96 4.32 28.31
N ARG A 281 -9.09 4.59 27.66
CA ARG A 281 -10.43 4.29 28.20
C ARG A 281 -10.97 2.93 27.75
N GLY A 282 -10.20 2.15 26.98
CA GLY A 282 -10.63 0.83 26.50
C GLY A 282 -11.89 0.89 25.62
N GLN A 283 -12.08 1.96 24.87
CA GLN A 283 -13.30 2.19 24.09
C GLN A 283 -13.27 1.60 22.68
N VAL A 284 -12.19 0.88 22.33
CA VAL A 284 -12.11 0.19 21.03
C VAL A 284 -13.06 -0.99 21.03
N ARG A 285 -14.18 -0.87 20.33
CA ARG A 285 -15.23 -1.89 20.25
C ARG A 285 -15.17 -2.73 18.99
N LYS A 286 -14.47 -2.23 17.96
CA LYS A 286 -14.25 -2.91 16.68
C LYS A 286 -12.75 -3.03 16.43
N ARG A 287 -12.37 -4.08 15.75
CA ARG A 287 -11.00 -4.30 15.26
C ARG A 287 -11.04 -4.89 13.87
N LEU A 288 -9.91 -4.78 13.18
CA LEU A 288 -9.70 -5.46 11.92
C LEU A 288 -9.38 -6.94 12.20
N PHE A 289 -10.03 -7.84 11.48
CA PHE A 289 -9.80 -9.27 11.53
C PHE A 289 -9.48 -9.79 10.13
N VAL A 290 -8.64 -10.79 10.05
CA VAL A 290 -8.53 -11.64 8.87
C VAL A 290 -9.67 -12.62 8.92
N VAL A 291 -10.39 -12.78 7.81
CA VAL A 291 -11.53 -13.69 7.69
C VAL A 291 -11.31 -14.68 6.56
N ASP A 292 -11.74 -15.91 6.79
CA ASP A 292 -11.63 -17.01 5.85
C ASP A 292 -13.02 -17.65 5.64
N ALA A 293 -13.42 -17.87 4.38
CA ALA A 293 -14.61 -18.65 4.05
C ALA A 293 -14.39 -20.12 4.40
N THR A 294 -15.29 -20.71 5.18
CA THR A 294 -15.12 -22.10 5.71
C THR A 294 -15.19 -23.17 4.62
N ASP A 295 -15.88 -22.91 3.53
CA ASP A 295 -16.03 -23.83 2.39
C ASP A 295 -15.05 -23.52 1.24
N GLY A 296 -14.17 -22.51 1.42
CA GLY A 296 -13.22 -22.07 0.40
C GLY A 296 -13.83 -21.28 -0.75
N ALA A 297 -15.11 -20.93 -0.67
CA ALA A 297 -15.75 -20.08 -1.68
C ALA A 297 -15.21 -18.64 -1.62
N PRO A 298 -15.21 -17.90 -2.76
CA PRO A 298 -14.84 -16.51 -2.75
C PRO A 298 -15.72 -15.69 -1.81
N LEU A 299 -15.10 -14.79 -1.02
CA LEU A 299 -15.82 -13.87 -0.17
C LEU A 299 -16.64 -12.86 -0.99
N PRO A 300 -17.77 -12.37 -0.47
CA PRO A 300 -18.54 -11.31 -1.09
C PRO A 300 -17.76 -9.99 -1.23
N ALA A 301 -18.32 -9.06 -1.98
CA ALA A 301 -17.73 -7.75 -2.24
C ALA A 301 -17.45 -6.95 -0.94
N PRO A 302 -16.43 -6.07 -0.94
CA PRO A 302 -16.18 -5.11 0.13
C PRO A 302 -17.44 -4.33 0.51
N GLY A 303 -17.60 -4.03 1.81
CA GLY A 303 -18.80 -3.37 2.34
C GLY A 303 -19.95 -4.30 2.67
N THR A 304 -19.88 -5.60 2.30
CA THR A 304 -20.89 -6.59 2.69
C THR A 304 -20.99 -6.71 4.20
N PRO A 305 -22.21 -6.62 4.80
CA PRO A 305 -22.40 -6.83 6.22
C PRO A 305 -21.98 -8.25 6.66
N VAL A 306 -21.28 -8.32 7.78
CA VAL A 306 -21.00 -9.58 8.48
C VAL A 306 -21.98 -9.70 9.63
N MET A 307 -22.71 -10.80 9.67
CA MET A 307 -23.75 -11.08 10.66
C MET A 307 -23.28 -12.13 11.69
N ALA A 308 -23.72 -11.97 12.92
CA ALA A 308 -23.68 -12.98 13.97
C ALA A 308 -25.13 -13.31 14.34
N GLY A 309 -25.71 -14.34 13.72
CA GLY A 309 -27.13 -14.55 13.71
C GLY A 309 -27.90 -13.40 13.06
N GLU A 310 -28.84 -12.79 13.78
CA GLU A 310 -29.61 -11.63 13.28
C GLU A 310 -28.92 -10.27 13.55
N ARG A 311 -27.80 -10.26 14.27
CA ARG A 311 -27.09 -9.02 14.65
C ARG A 311 -25.92 -8.75 13.74
N GLU A 312 -25.78 -7.53 13.24
CA GLU A 312 -24.62 -7.11 12.46
C GLU A 312 -23.36 -7.10 13.33
N ALA A 313 -22.37 -7.91 12.96
CA ALA A 313 -21.06 -7.96 13.61
C ALA A 313 -20.06 -6.94 13.02
N GLY A 314 -20.26 -6.54 11.78
CA GLY A 314 -19.38 -5.57 11.08
C GLY A 314 -19.50 -5.65 9.58
N GLN A 315 -18.40 -5.36 8.86
CA GLN A 315 -18.39 -5.33 7.39
C GLN A 315 -17.10 -5.91 6.83
N LEU A 316 -17.21 -6.61 5.70
CA LEU A 316 -16.07 -7.01 4.88
C LEU A 316 -15.33 -5.77 4.35
N ARG A 317 -14.03 -5.88 4.24
CA ARG A 317 -13.11 -4.99 3.56
C ARG A 317 -12.54 -5.70 2.33
N SER A 318 -11.29 -5.43 1.95
CA SER A 318 -10.70 -6.13 0.80
C SER A 318 -10.69 -7.66 0.98
N ALA A 319 -10.85 -8.38 -0.14
CA ALA A 319 -10.79 -9.82 -0.18
C ALA A 319 -10.15 -10.32 -1.47
N ILE A 320 -9.43 -11.44 -1.38
CA ILE A 320 -8.89 -12.19 -2.53
C ILE A 320 -9.29 -13.66 -2.39
N GLY A 321 -10.20 -14.09 -3.23
CA GLY A 321 -10.78 -15.43 -3.14
C GLY A 321 -11.46 -15.67 -1.79
N PRO A 322 -11.12 -16.75 -1.06
CA PRO A 322 -11.74 -17.08 0.22
C PRO A 322 -11.20 -16.30 1.42
N VAL A 323 -10.17 -15.47 1.25
CA VAL A 323 -9.49 -14.75 2.34
C VAL A 323 -9.74 -13.25 2.22
N GLY A 324 -10.03 -12.58 3.33
CA GLY A 324 -10.28 -11.15 3.35
C GLY A 324 -9.98 -10.48 4.69
N LEU A 325 -10.19 -9.17 4.72
CA LEU A 325 -10.23 -8.37 5.93
C LEU A 325 -11.68 -8.02 6.27
N ALA A 326 -12.00 -7.90 7.54
CA ALA A 326 -13.28 -7.41 8.00
C ALA A 326 -13.11 -6.53 9.25
N LEU A 327 -13.83 -5.41 9.32
CA LEU A 327 -13.92 -4.58 10.51
C LEU A 327 -15.07 -5.11 11.36
N LEU A 328 -14.74 -5.83 12.44
CA LEU A 328 -15.71 -6.56 13.26
C LEU A 328 -15.75 -6.05 14.69
N ARG A 329 -16.92 -6.19 15.32
CA ARG A 329 -17.09 -5.98 16.74
C ARG A 329 -16.41 -7.11 17.53
N ILE A 330 -15.55 -6.73 18.47
CA ILE A 330 -14.74 -7.65 19.26
C ILE A 330 -15.64 -8.62 20.05
N ASP A 331 -16.68 -8.11 20.73
CA ASP A 331 -17.62 -8.92 21.52
C ASP A 331 -18.25 -10.04 20.70
N ARG A 332 -18.83 -9.72 19.55
CA ARG A 332 -19.51 -10.69 18.66
C ARG A 332 -18.57 -11.66 17.99
N THR A 333 -17.37 -11.20 17.65
CA THR A 333 -16.34 -12.06 17.07
C THR A 333 -15.84 -13.08 18.09
N THR A 334 -15.63 -12.65 19.34
CA THR A 334 -15.24 -13.56 20.43
C THR A 334 -16.32 -14.61 20.69
N GLU A 335 -17.60 -14.18 20.83
CA GLU A 335 -18.74 -15.11 21.01
C GLU A 335 -18.82 -16.16 19.88
N ALA A 336 -18.57 -15.76 18.62
CA ALA A 336 -18.58 -16.69 17.49
C ALA A 336 -17.37 -17.64 17.47
N THR A 337 -16.20 -17.15 17.92
CA THR A 337 -14.94 -17.93 17.90
C THR A 337 -14.89 -18.96 19.03
N ASP A 338 -15.38 -18.62 20.23
CA ASP A 338 -15.42 -19.52 21.38
C ASP A 338 -16.66 -20.42 21.41
N GLY A 339 -17.58 -20.27 20.47
CA GLY A 339 -18.79 -21.05 20.31
C GLY A 339 -19.92 -20.70 21.30
N SER A 340 -19.80 -19.58 22.03
CA SER A 340 -20.85 -19.08 22.93
C SER A 340 -21.95 -18.31 22.21
N GLY A 341 -21.72 -17.96 20.93
CA GLY A 341 -22.64 -17.22 20.06
C GLY A 341 -22.80 -17.85 18.68
N PRO A 342 -23.64 -17.24 17.84
CA PRO A 342 -23.86 -17.72 16.47
C PRO A 342 -22.63 -17.50 15.60
N ALA A 343 -22.41 -18.42 14.65
CA ALA A 343 -21.36 -18.31 13.65
C ALA A 343 -21.46 -16.98 12.86
N LEU A 344 -20.30 -16.48 12.41
CA LEU A 344 -20.26 -15.32 11.53
C LEU A 344 -20.65 -15.72 10.11
N THR A 345 -21.45 -14.88 9.46
CA THR A 345 -21.86 -15.09 8.06
C THR A 345 -21.78 -13.80 7.27
N ALA A 346 -21.47 -13.90 5.96
CA ALA A 346 -21.51 -12.82 4.99
C ALA A 346 -22.32 -13.27 3.76
N GLN A 347 -23.47 -12.68 3.51
CA GLN A 347 -24.42 -13.13 2.46
C GLN A 347 -24.72 -14.64 2.50
N GLY A 348 -24.88 -15.21 3.71
CA GLY A 348 -25.15 -16.64 3.90
C GLY A 348 -23.90 -17.55 3.88
N LEU A 349 -22.74 -17.04 3.46
CA LEU A 349 -21.48 -17.76 3.52
C LEU A 349 -20.94 -17.73 4.94
N THR A 350 -20.65 -18.90 5.53
CA THR A 350 -20.03 -18.99 6.87
C THR A 350 -18.55 -18.62 6.78
N ILE A 351 -18.12 -17.76 7.70
CA ILE A 351 -16.74 -17.30 7.79
C ILE A 351 -16.16 -17.52 9.19
N THR A 352 -14.87 -17.77 9.25
CA THR A 352 -14.09 -17.68 10.51
C THR A 352 -13.37 -16.35 10.55
N ALA A 353 -13.05 -15.88 11.76
CA ALA A 353 -12.30 -14.66 11.97
C ALA A 353 -11.14 -14.91 12.92
N ARG A 354 -9.96 -14.42 12.58
CA ARG A 354 -8.78 -14.45 13.44
C ARG A 354 -8.18 -13.06 13.58
N PRO A 355 -7.65 -12.69 14.73
CA PRO A 355 -6.91 -11.45 14.87
C PRO A 355 -5.67 -11.49 13.98
N ARG A 356 -5.10 -10.32 13.69
CA ARG A 356 -3.76 -10.21 13.11
C ARG A 356 -2.79 -10.98 14.01
N ALA A 357 -1.88 -11.75 13.41
CA ALA A 357 -0.75 -12.31 14.16
C ALA A 357 0.10 -11.14 14.68
N ASP A 358 0.29 -11.07 15.99
CA ASP A 358 1.25 -10.13 16.56
C ASP A 358 2.65 -10.55 16.08
N GLY A 359 3.31 -9.64 15.33
CA GLY A 359 4.64 -9.86 14.75
C GLY A 359 5.75 -9.75 15.79
#